data_de226b680d09ff4ecc0234d147d01507
#
_entry.id   de226b680d09ff4ecc0234d147d01507
#
_cell.length_a   1.000
_cell.length_b   1.000
_cell.length_c   1.000
_cell.angle_alpha   90.00
_cell.angle_beta   90.00
_cell.angle_gamma   90.00
#
_symmetry.space_group_name_H-M   'P 1'
#
loop_
_entity.id
_entity.type
_entity.pdbx_description
1 polymer ?
#
loop_
_entity_poly.entity_id
_entity_poly.type
_entity_poly.pdbx_seq_one_letter_code
_entity_poly.pdbx_strand_id
1 'polypeptide(L)'
;MRVAVLSGKGGAGKTFVSVNLAATAKSAVYIDCDVEEPNGRLYWKPNIESETPVSVLIPEFDAAKCSGCRKCVEFCRFHALIFVKGNPMLFPSVCHSCGGCSLVCPENAVMEVPRPVGTIEKGARDGVHVVTG
;
A
#
# COMPACT_ATOMS: atom_id res chain seq x y z
N MET A 1 20.68 -7.75 -15.67
CA MET A 1 20.90 -8.36 -14.34
C MET A 1 19.93 -7.71 -13.37
N ARG A 2 19.38 -8.47 -12.40
CA ARG A 2 18.55 -7.94 -11.30
C ARG A 2 19.30 -8.17 -9.99
N VAL A 3 19.34 -7.15 -9.13
CA VAL A 3 20.04 -7.19 -7.83
C VAL A 3 19.07 -6.72 -6.76
N ALA A 4 18.93 -7.48 -5.67
CA ALA A 4 18.19 -7.08 -4.49
C ALA A 4 19.16 -6.82 -3.34
N VAL A 5 19.04 -5.65 -2.70
CA VAL A 5 19.82 -5.28 -1.52
C VAL A 5 18.93 -5.39 -0.29
N LEU A 6 19.20 -6.39 0.53
CA LEU A 6 18.37 -6.74 1.69
C LEU A 6 19.23 -6.65 2.98
N SER A 7 18.59 -6.40 4.11
CA SER A 7 19.21 -6.53 5.43
C SER A 7 18.19 -6.94 6.47
N GLY A 8 18.60 -7.66 7.48
CA GLY A 8 17.77 -8.05 8.62
C GLY A 8 17.59 -6.95 9.68
N LYS A 9 18.17 -5.76 9.49
CA LYS A 9 18.18 -4.67 10.49
C LYS A 9 18.09 -3.32 9.81
N GLY A 10 17.34 -2.38 10.38
CA GLY A 10 17.35 -0.98 10.01
C GLY A 10 18.75 -0.36 10.20
N GLY A 11 19.09 0.67 9.41
CA GLY A 11 20.37 1.37 9.51
C GLY A 11 21.59 0.60 9.01
N ALA A 12 21.44 -0.59 8.42
CA ALA A 12 22.55 -1.41 7.93
C ALA A 12 23.19 -0.91 6.62
N GLY A 13 22.77 0.25 6.09
CA GLY A 13 23.33 0.86 4.89
C GLY A 13 22.74 0.37 3.56
N LYS A 14 21.56 -0.28 3.55
CA LYS A 14 20.90 -0.75 2.32
C LYS A 14 20.82 0.34 1.24
N THR A 15 20.24 1.48 1.59
CA THR A 15 20.07 2.60 0.66
C THR A 15 21.40 3.10 0.15
N PHE A 16 22.41 3.24 1.01
CA PHE A 16 23.76 3.65 0.60
C PHE A 16 24.36 2.69 -0.45
N VAL A 17 24.31 1.38 -0.19
CA VAL A 17 24.85 0.37 -1.10
C VAL A 17 24.06 0.34 -2.43
N SER A 18 22.74 0.32 -2.37
CA SER A 18 21.89 0.22 -3.56
C SER A 18 21.99 1.45 -4.47
N VAL A 19 22.05 2.65 -3.90
CA VAL A 19 22.21 3.90 -4.65
C VAL A 19 23.58 3.95 -5.34
N ASN A 20 24.67 3.61 -4.64
CA ASN A 20 26.01 3.61 -5.23
C ASN A 20 26.16 2.52 -6.30
N LEU A 21 25.55 1.35 -6.11
CA LEU A 21 25.54 0.30 -7.11
C LEU A 21 24.83 0.75 -8.38
N ALA A 22 23.68 1.39 -8.27
CA ALA A 22 22.93 1.93 -9.41
C ALA A 22 23.71 3.07 -10.09
N ALA A 23 24.39 3.93 -9.32
CA ALA A 23 25.20 5.03 -9.85
C ALA A 23 26.41 4.57 -10.68
N THR A 24 26.97 3.41 -10.36
CA THR A 24 28.11 2.83 -11.11
C THR A 24 27.69 2.15 -12.41
N ALA A 25 26.40 1.87 -12.58
CA ALA A 25 25.89 1.26 -13.81
C ALA A 25 25.72 2.32 -14.93
N LYS A 26 26.04 1.94 -16.16
CA LYS A 26 25.84 2.85 -17.33
C LYS A 26 24.38 3.17 -17.60
N SER A 27 23.49 2.25 -17.23
CA SER A 27 22.04 2.40 -17.28
C SER A 27 21.43 1.48 -16.22
N ALA A 28 20.55 2.01 -15.38
CA ALA A 28 19.92 1.25 -14.29
C ALA A 28 18.48 1.67 -14.09
N VAL A 29 17.69 0.75 -13.53
CA VAL A 29 16.42 1.05 -12.88
C VAL A 29 16.62 0.83 -11.39
N TYR A 30 16.48 1.89 -10.62
CA TYR A 30 16.50 1.87 -9.16
C TYR A 30 15.07 1.83 -8.65
N ILE A 31 14.72 0.82 -7.87
CA ILE A 31 13.40 0.69 -7.26
C ILE A 31 13.57 0.77 -5.75
N ASP A 32 12.99 1.79 -5.13
CA ASP A 32 12.92 1.92 -3.69
C ASP A 32 11.66 1.20 -3.19
N CYS A 33 11.86 0.09 -2.47
CA CYS A 33 10.78 -0.69 -1.88
C CYS A 33 10.56 -0.36 -0.39
N ASP A 34 11.23 0.64 0.14
CA ASP A 34 11.03 1.12 1.50
C ASP A 34 9.93 2.19 1.49
N VAL A 35 8.67 1.72 1.48
CA VAL A 35 7.50 2.61 1.37
C VAL A 35 7.25 3.46 2.61
N GLU A 36 7.84 3.13 3.77
CA GLU A 36 7.74 3.93 4.99
C GLU A 36 8.70 5.12 4.94
N GLU A 37 9.91 4.90 4.41
CA GLU A 37 10.95 5.93 4.28
C GLU A 37 11.70 5.80 2.95
N PRO A 38 11.12 6.22 1.81
CA PRO A 38 11.72 6.08 0.49
C PRO A 38 12.88 7.06 0.29
N ASN A 39 13.98 6.82 0.99
CA ASN A 39 15.14 7.70 1.04
C ASN A 39 15.98 7.72 -0.26
N GLY A 40 15.80 6.75 -1.15
CA GLY A 40 16.53 6.70 -2.43
C GLY A 40 16.32 7.93 -3.29
N ARG A 41 15.10 8.50 -3.28
CA ARG A 41 14.80 9.73 -4.02
C ARG A 41 15.61 10.95 -3.57
N LEU A 42 16.06 10.99 -2.32
CA LEU A 42 16.87 12.09 -1.79
C LEU A 42 18.27 12.12 -2.42
N TYR A 43 18.80 10.95 -2.78
CA TYR A 43 20.08 10.83 -3.47
C TYR A 43 19.96 11.14 -4.96
N TRP A 44 18.94 10.58 -5.60
CA TRP A 44 18.76 10.71 -7.05
C TRP A 44 18.17 12.06 -7.45
N LYS A 45 17.25 12.61 -6.66
CA LYS A 45 16.47 13.82 -7.01
C LYS A 45 15.98 13.75 -8.46
N PRO A 46 15.24 12.68 -8.83
CA PRO A 46 14.84 12.45 -10.21
C PRO A 46 13.90 13.55 -10.71
N ASN A 47 13.93 13.82 -11.99
CA ASN A 47 12.86 14.57 -12.64
C ASN A 47 11.65 13.63 -12.74
N ILE A 48 10.58 13.94 -12.00
CA ILE A 48 9.38 13.10 -12.00
C ILE A 48 8.67 13.23 -13.35
N GLU A 49 8.45 12.10 -14.00
CA GLU A 49 7.83 11.98 -15.33
C GLU A 49 6.39 11.48 -15.23
N SER A 50 6.09 10.67 -14.22
CA SER A 50 4.75 10.16 -13.99
C SER A 50 4.49 9.82 -12.53
N GLU A 51 3.23 9.96 -12.13
CA GLU A 51 2.69 9.59 -10.83
C GLU A 51 1.51 8.65 -11.02
N THR A 52 1.45 7.59 -10.23
CA THR A 52 0.36 6.60 -10.29
C THR A 52 -0.18 6.40 -8.88
N PRO A 53 -1.45 6.74 -8.61
CA PRO A 53 -2.04 6.50 -7.30
C PRO A 53 -2.17 5.00 -7.03
N VAL A 54 -1.88 4.61 -5.80
CA VAL A 54 -2.05 3.25 -5.29
C VAL A 54 -3.21 3.24 -4.31
N SER A 55 -4.14 2.32 -4.51
CA SER A 55 -5.31 2.16 -3.64
C SER A 55 -5.42 0.73 -3.16
N VAL A 56 -5.96 0.58 -1.95
CA VAL A 56 -6.42 -0.70 -1.41
C VAL A 56 -7.94 -0.73 -1.37
N LEU A 57 -8.54 -1.92 -1.44
CA LEU A 57 -9.98 -2.06 -1.34
C LEU A 57 -10.39 -2.13 0.12
N ILE A 58 -11.37 -1.31 0.52
CA ILE A 58 -11.97 -1.34 1.85
C ILE A 58 -13.47 -1.55 1.75
N PRO A 59 -14.12 -2.16 2.77
CA PRO A 59 -15.56 -2.38 2.76
C PRO A 59 -16.34 -1.08 2.95
N GLU A 60 -17.37 -0.93 2.14
CA GLU A 60 -18.47 0.02 2.34
C GLU A 60 -19.77 -0.77 2.55
N PHE A 61 -20.60 -0.34 3.47
CA PHE A 61 -21.80 -1.07 3.90
C PHE A 61 -23.07 -0.39 3.37
N ASP A 62 -23.87 -1.14 2.62
CA ASP A 62 -25.19 -0.72 2.18
C ASP A 62 -26.19 -0.95 3.32
N ALA A 63 -26.58 0.13 4.00
CA ALA A 63 -27.50 0.08 5.13
C ALA A 63 -28.92 -0.43 4.75
N ALA A 64 -29.32 -0.28 3.48
CA ALA A 64 -30.63 -0.75 3.04
C ALA A 64 -30.68 -2.27 2.85
N LYS A 65 -29.54 -2.89 2.54
CA LYS A 65 -29.41 -4.35 2.39
C LYS A 65 -28.98 -5.03 3.68
N CYS A 66 -28.39 -4.30 4.61
CA CYS A 66 -27.82 -4.89 5.82
C CYS A 66 -28.89 -5.39 6.77
N SER A 67 -28.95 -6.71 7.02
CA SER A 67 -29.89 -7.31 7.98
C SER A 67 -29.44 -7.16 9.45
N GLY A 68 -28.28 -6.56 9.72
CA GLY A 68 -27.73 -6.41 11.06
C GLY A 68 -27.21 -7.71 11.70
N CYS A 69 -26.94 -8.74 10.92
CA CYS A 69 -26.55 -10.07 11.39
C CYS A 69 -25.17 -10.16 12.07
N ARG A 70 -24.34 -9.12 12.00
CA ARG A 70 -23.00 -8.96 12.63
C ARG A 70 -21.92 -9.94 12.17
N LYS A 71 -22.17 -10.83 11.23
CA LYS A 71 -21.18 -11.82 10.77
C LYS A 71 -19.87 -11.20 10.30
N CYS A 72 -19.91 -10.04 9.62
CA CYS A 72 -18.73 -9.30 9.19
C CYS A 72 -17.90 -8.78 10.36
N VAL A 73 -18.56 -8.31 11.43
CA VAL A 73 -17.89 -7.82 12.64
C VAL A 73 -17.20 -8.96 13.39
N GLU A 74 -17.90 -10.09 13.59
CA GLU A 74 -17.40 -11.28 14.28
C GLU A 74 -16.24 -11.94 13.49
N PHE A 75 -16.33 -11.90 12.15
CA PHE A 75 -15.29 -12.45 11.28
C PHE A 75 -14.00 -11.61 11.31
N CYS A 76 -14.08 -10.31 11.56
CA CYS A 76 -12.94 -9.41 11.42
C CYS A 76 -11.86 -9.68 12.48
N ARG A 77 -10.80 -10.36 12.11
CA ARG A 77 -9.65 -10.68 12.96
C ARG A 77 -8.83 -9.46 13.38
N PHE A 78 -8.97 -8.38 12.64
CA PHE A 78 -8.25 -7.12 12.90
C PHE A 78 -9.07 -6.14 13.75
N HIS A 79 -10.29 -6.52 14.15
CA HIS A 79 -11.21 -5.67 14.91
C HIS A 79 -11.43 -4.29 14.25
N ALA A 80 -11.34 -4.25 12.92
CA ALA A 80 -11.54 -3.03 12.14
C ALA A 80 -13.02 -2.65 11.97
N LEU A 81 -13.94 -3.48 12.46
CA LEU A 81 -15.38 -3.27 12.37
C LEU A 81 -16.01 -3.26 13.77
N ILE A 82 -16.87 -2.30 14.01
CA ILE A 82 -17.77 -2.28 15.17
C ILE A 82 -19.22 -2.22 14.68
N PHE A 83 -20.16 -2.57 15.56
CA PHE A 83 -21.59 -2.50 15.25
C PHE A 83 -22.24 -1.35 16.03
N VAL A 84 -22.74 -0.35 15.32
CA VAL A 84 -23.32 0.86 15.92
C VAL A 84 -24.65 1.18 15.27
N LYS A 85 -25.69 1.41 16.09
CA LYS A 85 -27.03 1.81 15.64
C LYS A 85 -27.60 0.96 14.49
N GLY A 86 -27.37 -0.37 14.56
CA GLY A 86 -27.92 -1.31 13.59
C GLY A 86 -27.04 -1.57 12.35
N ASN A 87 -25.90 -0.91 12.22
CA ASN A 87 -25.02 -1.05 11.06
C ASN A 87 -23.55 -1.29 11.47
N PRO A 88 -22.77 -2.01 10.65
CA PRO A 88 -21.34 -2.07 10.80
C PRO A 88 -20.70 -0.72 10.47
N MET A 89 -19.69 -0.34 11.26
CA MET A 89 -18.87 0.85 11.02
C MET A 89 -17.40 0.43 10.92
N LEU A 90 -16.72 0.93 9.89
CA LEU A 90 -15.32 0.63 9.60
C LEU A 90 -14.38 1.62 10.29
N PHE A 91 -13.28 1.11 10.82
CA PHE A 91 -12.07 1.88 11.15
C PHE A 91 -11.00 1.64 10.06
N PRO A 92 -10.89 2.54 9.06
CA PRO A 92 -10.02 2.32 7.90
C PRO A 92 -8.53 2.15 8.25
N SER A 93 -8.06 2.78 9.34
CA SER A 93 -6.66 2.72 9.79
C SER A 93 -6.23 1.35 10.29
N VAL A 94 -7.19 0.49 10.69
CA VAL A 94 -6.93 -0.86 11.21
C VAL A 94 -7.35 -1.93 10.19
N CYS A 95 -7.96 -1.53 9.08
CA CYS A 95 -8.43 -2.45 8.05
C CYS A 95 -7.26 -2.96 7.21
N HIS A 96 -7.11 -4.28 7.11
CA HIS A 96 -6.09 -4.94 6.29
C HIS A 96 -6.55 -5.27 4.87
N SER A 97 -7.68 -4.73 4.43
CA SER A 97 -8.17 -4.87 3.04
C SER A 97 -8.22 -6.33 2.55
N CYS A 98 -8.61 -7.24 3.44
CA CYS A 98 -8.57 -8.69 3.17
C CYS A 98 -9.82 -9.23 2.44
N GLY A 99 -10.85 -8.40 2.24
CA GLY A 99 -12.10 -8.79 1.56
C GLY A 99 -13.01 -9.75 2.33
N GLY A 100 -12.60 -10.23 3.51
CA GLY A 100 -13.32 -11.28 4.24
C GLY A 100 -14.74 -10.88 4.67
N CYS A 101 -14.97 -9.61 4.98
CA CYS A 101 -16.30 -9.11 5.35
C CYS A 101 -17.32 -9.18 4.20
N SER A 102 -16.89 -8.98 2.95
CA SER A 102 -17.76 -9.15 1.77
C SER A 102 -18.10 -10.62 1.53
N LEU A 103 -17.12 -11.53 1.73
CA LEU A 103 -17.32 -12.97 1.54
C LEU A 103 -18.32 -13.59 2.54
N VAL A 104 -18.35 -13.10 3.79
CA VAL A 104 -19.23 -13.67 4.83
C VAL A 104 -20.60 -13.00 4.91
N CYS A 105 -20.86 -11.97 4.11
CA CYS A 105 -22.11 -11.24 4.13
C CYS A 105 -23.22 -12.00 3.36
N PRO A 106 -24.25 -12.54 4.04
CA PRO A 106 -25.31 -13.30 3.35
C PRO A 106 -26.21 -12.44 2.48
N GLU A 107 -26.28 -11.13 2.78
CA GLU A 107 -27.14 -10.17 2.08
C GLU A 107 -26.41 -9.45 0.93
N ASN A 108 -25.13 -9.75 0.69
CA ASN A 108 -24.31 -8.99 -0.25
C ASN A 108 -24.37 -7.47 -0.01
N ALA A 109 -24.47 -7.07 1.25
CA ALA A 109 -24.56 -5.68 1.68
C ALA A 109 -23.20 -4.99 1.82
N VAL A 110 -22.11 -5.67 1.46
CA VAL A 110 -20.74 -5.15 1.56
C VAL A 110 -20.16 -5.00 0.16
N MET A 111 -19.85 -3.76 -0.21
CA MET A 111 -19.11 -3.43 -1.42
C MET A 111 -17.67 -3.11 -1.08
N GLU A 112 -16.76 -3.41 -1.99
CA GLU A 112 -15.35 -3.04 -1.86
C GLU A 112 -15.08 -1.79 -2.68
N VAL A 113 -14.63 -0.73 -2.01
CA VAL A 113 -14.34 0.56 -2.64
C VAL A 113 -12.86 0.91 -2.53
N PRO A 114 -12.26 1.56 -3.54
CA PRO A 114 -10.86 1.92 -3.50
C PRO A 114 -10.61 3.05 -2.50
N ARG A 115 -9.61 2.88 -1.62
CA ARG A 115 -9.07 3.90 -0.75
C ARG A 115 -7.63 4.18 -1.14
N PRO A 116 -7.27 5.41 -1.53
CA PRO A 116 -5.88 5.77 -1.80
C PRO A 116 -5.01 5.59 -0.55
N VAL A 117 -3.82 5.01 -0.74
CA VAL A 117 -2.84 4.77 0.34
C VAL A 117 -1.48 5.38 0.04
N GLY A 118 -1.22 5.75 -1.20
CA GLY A 118 0.04 6.36 -1.61
C GLY A 118 0.07 6.64 -3.11
N THR A 119 1.24 7.02 -3.59
CA THR A 119 1.51 7.30 -4.99
C THR A 119 2.85 6.69 -5.38
N ILE A 120 2.91 5.98 -6.49
CA ILE A 120 4.18 5.56 -7.09
C ILE A 120 4.63 6.67 -8.04
N GLU A 121 5.80 7.21 -7.76
CA GLU A 121 6.49 8.19 -8.59
C GLU A 121 7.53 7.48 -9.48
N LYS A 122 7.61 7.89 -10.74
CA LYS A 122 8.63 7.44 -11.68
C LYS A 122 9.30 8.65 -12.30
N GLY A 123 10.60 8.59 -12.39
CA GLY A 123 11.38 9.66 -13.02
C GLY A 123 12.76 9.15 -13.41
N ALA A 124 13.57 10.04 -13.95
CA ALA A 124 14.94 9.70 -14.33
C ALA A 124 15.91 10.82 -14.01
N ARG A 125 17.17 10.45 -13.78
CA ARG A 125 18.30 11.36 -13.68
C ARG A 125 19.61 10.62 -13.92
N ASP A 126 20.51 11.26 -14.66
CA ASP A 126 21.88 10.80 -14.90
C ASP A 126 21.95 9.35 -15.43
N GLY A 127 21.00 8.93 -16.30
CA GLY A 127 20.92 7.59 -16.86
C GLY A 127 20.31 6.54 -15.94
N VAL A 128 19.83 6.93 -14.75
CA VAL A 128 19.12 6.04 -13.83
C VAL A 128 17.63 6.39 -13.82
N HIS A 129 16.79 5.40 -14.10
CA HIS A 129 15.36 5.49 -13.88
C HIS A 129 15.04 5.13 -12.43
N VAL A 130 14.29 5.98 -11.75
CA VAL A 130 13.94 5.84 -10.33
C VAL A 130 12.46 5.58 -10.20
N VAL A 131 12.12 4.56 -9.44
CA VAL A 131 10.74 4.24 -9.05
C VAL A 131 10.68 4.23 -7.54
N THR A 132 9.78 5.03 -6.95
CA THR A 132 9.62 5.17 -5.51
C THR A 132 8.15 5.34 -5.17
N GLY A 133 7.73 5.00 -3.95
CA GLY A 133 6.36 5.10 -3.48
C GLY A 133 6.27 5.67 -2.08
#